data_704bbfddc6b32de521caf3b30875a516
#
_entry.id   704bbfddc6b32de521caf3b30875a516
#
_cell.length_a   1.000
_cell.length_b   1.000
_cell.length_c   1.000
_cell.angle_alpha   90.00
_cell.angle_beta   90.00
_cell.angle_gamma   90.00
#
_symmetry.space_group_name_H-M   'P 1'
#
loop_
_entity.id
_entity.type
_entity.pdbx_description
1 polymer ?
#
loop_
_entity_poly.entity_id
_entity_poly.type
_entity_poly.pdbx_seq_one_letter_code
_entity_poly.pdbx_strand_id
1 'polypeptide(L)'
;MNIKLEKPEDYREVENLTREAFWNVYRPGCTEHYVLHCYRDNPDFIPELDFVMEEDGRIIGHIMFSKAQLVLNDGTCKPSWTFGPISIHPDYKRKGYGLRLLQYALAEARKMGVGFLCMEGNIDFYSHAGFSLASNFNIHYHDFPKEEVVPFFLAQELIPGWLTAQGIEEATYCPPKGYFVADENPEAFEAYEASFPKKEKLRLPGQLGYDGIVMESGRIVLRPWREKDAPALFKYASDPEVGPRAGWQPHKSIKESREIIRTVFHNDTTWAIVLKESGEPLGAMGYLPSEDSNLPSRKGEPLVGYWVGRPFWNRGICTEALQLMLDHIRKTSDIRSLIGSHFIDNPASGRVMEKCGFEPTGETCIDESLAGSDSPIRVLRLEIK
;
A
#
# COMPACT_ATOMS: atom_id res chain seq x y z
N MET A 1 -28.73 -12.28 -16.01
CA MET A 1 -28.11 -11.93 -14.72
C MET A 1 -29.12 -12.14 -13.60
N ASN A 2 -28.76 -12.92 -12.57
CA ASN A 2 -29.57 -13.24 -11.42
C ASN A 2 -28.75 -13.04 -10.12
N ILE A 3 -29.37 -12.54 -9.04
CA ILE A 3 -28.74 -12.46 -7.71
C ILE A 3 -29.59 -13.29 -6.78
N LYS A 4 -28.96 -14.24 -6.09
CA LYS A 4 -29.63 -15.18 -5.18
C LYS A 4 -28.75 -15.42 -3.94
N LEU A 5 -29.31 -16.00 -2.88
CA LEU A 5 -28.51 -16.46 -1.74
C LEU A 5 -27.53 -17.54 -2.17
N GLU A 6 -26.33 -17.51 -1.61
CA GLU A 6 -25.35 -18.58 -1.73
C GLU A 6 -25.89 -19.88 -1.12
N LYS A 7 -25.54 -21.00 -1.69
CA LYS A 7 -25.90 -22.33 -1.20
C LYS A 7 -24.63 -23.18 -1.02
N PRO A 8 -24.70 -24.24 -0.21
CA PRO A 8 -23.53 -25.12 0.00
C PRO A 8 -22.91 -25.67 -1.27
N GLU A 9 -23.71 -25.91 -2.32
CA GLU A 9 -23.20 -26.35 -3.63
C GLU A 9 -22.37 -25.26 -4.35
N ASP A 10 -22.56 -23.98 -4.03
CA ASP A 10 -21.89 -22.85 -4.64
C ASP A 10 -20.51 -22.55 -3.96
N TYR A 11 -20.27 -23.04 -2.74
CA TYR A 11 -19.16 -22.66 -1.85
C TYR A 11 -17.80 -22.73 -2.53
N ARG A 12 -17.49 -23.83 -3.19
CA ARG A 12 -16.18 -24.00 -3.82
C ARG A 12 -15.99 -23.11 -5.04
N GLU A 13 -17.05 -22.86 -5.80
CA GLU A 13 -17.01 -21.94 -6.94
C GLU A 13 -16.80 -20.50 -6.46
N VAL A 14 -17.47 -20.11 -5.38
CA VAL A 14 -17.32 -18.78 -4.77
C VAL A 14 -15.93 -18.56 -4.15
N GLU A 15 -15.37 -19.60 -3.50
CA GLU A 15 -13.98 -19.55 -3.00
C GLU A 15 -12.98 -19.36 -4.15
N ASN A 16 -13.16 -20.09 -5.25
CA ASN A 16 -12.34 -19.89 -6.46
C ASN A 16 -12.51 -18.49 -7.05
N LEU A 17 -13.75 -18.01 -7.17
CA LEU A 17 -14.07 -16.66 -7.65
C LEU A 17 -13.37 -15.61 -6.80
N THR A 18 -13.49 -15.71 -5.47
CA THR A 18 -12.88 -14.76 -4.54
C THR A 18 -11.36 -14.79 -4.64
N ARG A 19 -10.78 -16.00 -4.71
CA ARG A 19 -9.34 -16.16 -4.90
C ARG A 19 -8.87 -15.51 -6.21
N GLU A 20 -9.58 -15.71 -7.33
CA GLU A 20 -9.25 -15.06 -8.60
C GLU A 20 -9.40 -13.54 -8.56
N ALA A 21 -10.43 -13.03 -7.87
CA ALA A 21 -10.71 -11.61 -7.78
C ALA A 21 -9.66 -10.83 -6.97
N PHE A 22 -9.12 -11.45 -5.91
CA PHE A 22 -8.20 -10.82 -4.95
C PHE A 22 -6.74 -11.22 -5.11
N TRP A 23 -6.42 -12.21 -5.97
CA TRP A 23 -5.05 -12.69 -6.11
C TRP A 23 -4.08 -11.57 -6.48
N ASN A 24 -3.09 -11.34 -5.61
CA ASN A 24 -2.07 -10.29 -5.76
C ASN A 24 -2.63 -8.85 -5.83
N VAL A 25 -3.79 -8.57 -5.24
CA VAL A 25 -4.37 -7.22 -5.22
C VAL A 25 -3.86 -6.41 -4.04
N TYR A 26 -3.96 -6.93 -2.82
CA TYR A 26 -3.56 -6.22 -1.60
C TYR A 26 -2.31 -6.78 -0.94
N ARG A 27 -1.99 -8.03 -1.23
CA ARG A 27 -0.82 -8.77 -0.73
C ARG A 27 -0.42 -9.84 -1.74
N PRO A 28 0.79 -10.43 -1.65
CA PRO A 28 1.14 -11.61 -2.43
C PRO A 28 0.21 -12.76 -2.14
N GLY A 29 -0.41 -13.30 -3.18
CA GLY A 29 -1.56 -14.20 -3.01
C GLY A 29 -2.81 -13.45 -2.57
N CYS A 30 -3.62 -14.07 -1.76
CA CYS A 30 -4.77 -13.46 -1.08
C CYS A 30 -5.20 -14.36 0.10
N THR A 31 -5.94 -13.79 1.06
CA THR A 31 -6.50 -14.52 2.21
C THR A 31 -8.03 -14.50 2.22
N GLU A 32 -8.64 -13.68 1.38
CA GLU A 32 -10.08 -13.38 1.36
C GLU A 32 -10.94 -14.62 1.14
N HIS A 33 -10.49 -15.56 0.30
CA HIS A 33 -11.19 -16.83 0.06
C HIS A 33 -11.16 -17.77 1.27
N TYR A 34 -10.11 -17.69 2.11
CA TYR A 34 -10.04 -18.45 3.36
C TYR A 34 -10.88 -17.79 4.46
N VAL A 35 -10.88 -16.47 4.53
CA VAL A 35 -11.79 -15.71 5.40
C VAL A 35 -13.23 -16.11 5.10
N LEU A 36 -13.64 -16.07 3.84
CA LEU A 36 -14.96 -16.50 3.39
C LEU A 36 -15.27 -17.95 3.81
N HIS A 37 -14.34 -18.88 3.58
CA HIS A 37 -14.49 -20.28 3.98
C HIS A 37 -14.78 -20.43 5.47
N CYS A 38 -13.99 -19.77 6.33
CA CYS A 38 -14.14 -19.85 7.78
C CYS A 38 -15.38 -19.10 8.29
N TYR A 39 -15.84 -18.08 7.56
CA TYR A 39 -16.97 -17.27 8.01
C TYR A 39 -18.30 -18.00 8.00
N ARG A 40 -18.50 -18.97 7.13
CA ARG A 40 -19.75 -19.74 7.03
C ARG A 40 -20.11 -20.48 8.33
N ASP A 41 -19.10 -20.80 9.15
CA ASP A 41 -19.28 -21.41 10.48
C ASP A 41 -19.13 -20.39 11.63
N ASN A 42 -18.95 -19.10 11.32
CA ASN A 42 -18.73 -18.06 12.32
C ASN A 42 -20.07 -17.51 12.86
N PRO A 43 -20.24 -17.28 14.18
CA PRO A 43 -21.49 -16.75 14.76
C PRO A 43 -21.83 -15.32 14.32
N ASP A 44 -20.84 -14.58 13.77
CA ASP A 44 -21.06 -13.23 13.24
C ASP A 44 -21.52 -13.23 11.78
N PHE A 45 -21.51 -14.38 11.11
CA PHE A 45 -21.98 -14.52 9.74
C PHE A 45 -23.49 -14.28 9.64
N ILE A 46 -23.91 -13.68 8.51
CA ILE A 46 -25.32 -13.38 8.23
C ILE A 46 -25.70 -14.08 6.92
N PRO A 47 -26.14 -15.36 6.97
CA PRO A 47 -26.44 -16.14 5.77
C PRO A 47 -27.57 -15.55 4.91
N GLU A 48 -28.45 -14.76 5.50
CA GLU A 48 -29.52 -14.06 4.78
C GLU A 48 -29.00 -12.87 3.95
N LEU A 49 -27.75 -12.49 4.12
CA LEU A 49 -27.06 -11.43 3.39
C LEU A 49 -25.78 -11.94 2.68
N ASP A 50 -25.78 -13.21 2.33
CA ASP A 50 -24.72 -13.87 1.57
C ASP A 50 -25.24 -14.16 0.16
N PHE A 51 -24.76 -13.37 -0.82
CA PHE A 51 -25.32 -13.38 -2.17
C PHE A 51 -24.29 -13.73 -3.24
N VAL A 52 -24.73 -14.57 -4.19
CA VAL A 52 -24.04 -14.80 -5.46
C VAL A 52 -24.75 -14.10 -6.61
N MET A 53 -23.96 -13.63 -7.56
CA MET A 53 -24.45 -13.08 -8.83
C MET A 53 -24.09 -14.02 -9.95
N GLU A 54 -25.11 -14.45 -10.72
CA GLU A 54 -24.96 -15.35 -11.86
C GLU A 54 -25.22 -14.65 -13.19
N GLU A 55 -24.45 -15.01 -14.20
CA GLU A 55 -24.65 -14.69 -15.60
C GLU A 55 -24.37 -15.91 -16.45
N ASP A 56 -25.30 -16.26 -17.34
CA ASP A 56 -25.23 -17.42 -18.23
C ASP A 56 -24.88 -18.76 -17.53
N GLY A 57 -25.42 -18.96 -16.31
CA GLY A 57 -25.20 -20.17 -15.52
C GLY A 57 -23.87 -20.26 -14.79
N ARG A 58 -23.09 -19.18 -14.76
CA ARG A 58 -21.81 -19.09 -14.05
C ARG A 58 -21.90 -18.04 -12.94
N ILE A 59 -21.32 -18.33 -11.79
CA ILE A 59 -21.16 -17.35 -10.71
C ILE A 59 -20.05 -16.37 -11.10
N ILE A 60 -20.42 -15.09 -11.19
CA ILE A 60 -19.52 -13.99 -11.58
C ILE A 60 -19.27 -12.98 -10.48
N GLY A 61 -20.01 -13.06 -9.39
CA GLY A 61 -19.87 -12.16 -8.26
C GLY A 61 -20.38 -12.77 -6.96
N HIS A 62 -19.84 -12.28 -5.85
CA HIS A 62 -20.22 -12.69 -4.50
C HIS A 62 -20.04 -11.54 -3.53
N ILE A 63 -20.88 -11.46 -2.50
CA ILE A 63 -20.78 -10.56 -1.37
C ILE A 63 -21.36 -11.23 -0.13
N MET A 64 -20.66 -11.15 1.01
CA MET A 64 -21.19 -11.61 2.30
C MET A 64 -21.16 -10.48 3.34
N PHE A 65 -22.07 -10.57 4.32
CA PHE A 65 -22.15 -9.65 5.45
C PHE A 65 -21.85 -10.35 6.77
N SER A 66 -21.35 -9.56 7.71
CA SER A 66 -21.14 -10.00 9.09
C SER A 66 -21.52 -8.93 10.10
N LYS A 67 -21.80 -9.37 11.33
CA LYS A 67 -21.98 -8.51 12.49
C LYS A 67 -20.65 -7.89 12.87
N ALA A 68 -20.66 -6.63 13.26
CA ALA A 68 -19.55 -5.87 13.78
C ALA A 68 -20.01 -5.07 15.01
N GLN A 69 -19.09 -4.32 15.61
CA GLN A 69 -19.38 -3.56 16.82
C GLN A 69 -18.82 -2.14 16.74
N LEU A 70 -19.57 -1.22 17.34
CA LEU A 70 -19.12 0.12 17.68
C LEU A 70 -18.92 0.19 19.19
N VAL A 71 -17.76 0.57 19.64
CA VAL A 71 -17.42 0.73 21.06
C VAL A 71 -17.48 2.21 21.42
N LEU A 72 -18.37 2.57 22.32
CA LEU A 72 -18.52 3.93 22.82
C LEU A 72 -17.39 4.29 23.80
N ASN A 73 -17.25 5.58 24.12
CA ASN A 73 -16.23 6.07 25.04
C ASN A 73 -16.33 5.52 26.47
N ASP A 74 -17.52 5.07 26.90
CA ASP A 74 -17.75 4.43 28.17
C ASP A 74 -17.52 2.90 28.16
N GLY A 75 -17.08 2.36 27.02
CA GLY A 75 -16.85 0.93 26.81
C GLY A 75 -18.11 0.14 26.42
N THR A 76 -19.28 0.80 26.29
CA THR A 76 -20.51 0.14 25.83
C THR A 76 -20.37 -0.27 24.36
N CYS A 77 -20.70 -1.52 24.06
CA CYS A 77 -20.76 -2.04 22.69
C CYS A 77 -22.15 -1.83 22.08
N LYS A 78 -22.19 -1.29 20.89
CA LYS A 78 -23.39 -1.15 20.07
C LYS A 78 -23.27 -1.99 18.80
N PRO A 79 -24.38 -2.55 18.28
CA PRO A 79 -24.33 -3.32 17.05
C PRO A 79 -23.94 -2.43 15.87
N SER A 80 -23.16 -3.01 14.97
CA SER A 80 -22.87 -2.50 13.65
C SER A 80 -22.77 -3.68 12.69
N TRP A 81 -22.54 -3.40 11.45
CA TRP A 81 -22.36 -4.41 10.42
C TRP A 81 -21.21 -4.03 9.50
N THR A 82 -20.69 -5.03 8.85
CA THR A 82 -19.72 -4.88 7.76
C THR A 82 -20.05 -5.86 6.64
N PHE A 83 -19.45 -5.70 5.51
CA PHE A 83 -19.45 -6.70 4.45
C PHE A 83 -18.06 -6.86 3.87
N GLY A 84 -17.79 -8.04 3.37
CA GLY A 84 -16.54 -8.40 2.74
C GLY A 84 -16.22 -9.89 2.96
N PRO A 85 -15.53 -10.48 2.00
CA PRO A 85 -15.15 -9.91 0.71
C PRO A 85 -16.33 -9.64 -0.23
N ILE A 86 -16.21 -8.62 -1.08
CA ILE A 86 -17.05 -8.48 -2.28
C ILE A 86 -16.18 -8.80 -3.50
N SER A 87 -16.57 -9.80 -4.29
CA SER A 87 -15.81 -10.35 -5.40
C SER A 87 -16.54 -10.20 -6.72
N ILE A 88 -15.83 -9.82 -7.77
CA ILE A 88 -16.30 -9.91 -9.15
C ILE A 88 -15.21 -10.60 -9.97
N HIS A 89 -15.61 -11.62 -10.75
CA HIS A 89 -14.71 -12.36 -11.61
C HIS A 89 -13.90 -11.38 -12.51
N PRO A 90 -12.59 -11.57 -12.70
CA PRO A 90 -11.73 -10.66 -13.46
C PRO A 90 -12.29 -10.25 -14.82
N ASP A 91 -12.85 -11.20 -15.58
CA ASP A 91 -13.41 -10.94 -16.93
C ASP A 91 -14.66 -10.05 -16.91
N TYR A 92 -15.28 -9.85 -15.73
CA TYR A 92 -16.50 -9.08 -15.54
C TYR A 92 -16.26 -7.75 -14.78
N LYS A 93 -15.00 -7.48 -14.37
CA LYS A 93 -14.64 -6.22 -13.70
C LYS A 93 -14.88 -5.01 -14.62
N ARG A 94 -15.13 -3.84 -14.01
CA ARG A 94 -15.34 -2.53 -14.69
C ARG A 94 -16.53 -2.48 -15.66
N LYS A 95 -17.51 -3.40 -15.49
CA LYS A 95 -18.75 -3.43 -16.29
C LYS A 95 -20.00 -3.09 -15.45
N GLY A 96 -19.82 -2.56 -14.24
CA GLY A 96 -20.91 -2.17 -13.35
C GLY A 96 -21.49 -3.29 -12.47
N TYR A 97 -21.05 -4.55 -12.63
CA TYR A 97 -21.58 -5.69 -11.88
C TYR A 97 -21.36 -5.55 -10.36
N GLY A 98 -20.19 -5.09 -9.93
CA GLY A 98 -19.89 -4.89 -8.51
C GLY A 98 -20.81 -3.89 -7.84
N LEU A 99 -21.09 -2.77 -8.48
CA LEU A 99 -22.01 -1.77 -7.95
C LEU A 99 -23.45 -2.30 -7.88
N ARG A 100 -23.91 -3.04 -8.88
CA ARG A 100 -25.24 -3.66 -8.90
C ARG A 100 -25.40 -4.69 -7.79
N LEU A 101 -24.40 -5.55 -7.59
CA LEU A 101 -24.40 -6.54 -6.50
C LEU A 101 -24.45 -5.86 -5.15
N LEU A 102 -23.58 -4.85 -4.93
CA LEU A 102 -23.53 -4.08 -3.70
C LEU A 102 -24.87 -3.38 -3.42
N GLN A 103 -25.43 -2.66 -4.39
CA GLN A 103 -26.70 -1.97 -4.24
C GLN A 103 -27.87 -2.92 -3.91
N TYR A 104 -27.91 -4.09 -4.54
CA TYR A 104 -28.88 -5.13 -4.22
C TYR A 104 -28.74 -5.59 -2.77
N ALA A 105 -27.54 -5.95 -2.37
CA ALA A 105 -27.25 -6.47 -1.03
C ALA A 105 -27.54 -5.41 0.07
N LEU A 106 -27.20 -4.13 -0.17
CA LEU A 106 -27.54 -3.03 0.73
C LEU A 106 -29.05 -2.82 0.87
N ALA A 107 -29.81 -3.00 -0.21
CA ALA A 107 -31.27 -2.93 -0.16
C ALA A 107 -31.89 -4.05 0.68
N GLU A 108 -31.38 -5.28 0.56
CA GLU A 108 -31.80 -6.42 1.40
C GLU A 108 -31.38 -6.22 2.87
N ALA A 109 -30.14 -5.78 3.13
CA ALA A 109 -29.67 -5.46 4.47
C ALA A 109 -30.55 -4.39 5.15
N ARG A 110 -30.95 -3.35 4.42
CA ARG A 110 -31.87 -2.33 4.93
C ARG A 110 -33.24 -2.90 5.33
N LYS A 111 -33.78 -3.83 4.52
CA LYS A 111 -35.08 -4.51 4.84
C LYS A 111 -34.98 -5.33 6.11
N MET A 112 -33.81 -5.89 6.42
CA MET A 112 -33.53 -6.65 7.63
C MET A 112 -33.27 -5.76 8.87
N GLY A 113 -33.24 -4.43 8.70
CA GLY A 113 -33.04 -3.50 9.81
C GLY A 113 -31.56 -3.17 10.06
N VAL A 114 -30.64 -3.51 9.14
CA VAL A 114 -29.25 -3.05 9.20
C VAL A 114 -29.25 -1.53 9.09
N GLY A 115 -28.87 -0.85 10.17
CA GLY A 115 -28.98 0.60 10.25
C GLY A 115 -27.71 1.35 9.86
N PHE A 116 -26.55 0.81 10.23
CA PHE A 116 -25.26 1.45 10.01
C PHE A 116 -24.18 0.42 9.66
N LEU A 117 -23.42 0.70 8.61
CA LEU A 117 -22.34 -0.15 8.12
C LEU A 117 -21.01 0.58 8.16
N CYS A 118 -19.97 -0.13 8.60
CA CYS A 118 -18.57 0.26 8.41
C CYS A 118 -17.85 -0.75 7.52
N MET A 119 -16.90 -0.29 6.72
CA MET A 119 -16.10 -1.18 5.88
C MET A 119 -14.79 -0.53 5.46
N GLU A 120 -13.88 -1.34 4.95
CA GLU A 120 -12.62 -0.89 4.38
C GLU A 120 -12.66 -0.96 2.86
N GLY A 121 -12.28 0.11 2.19
CA GLY A 121 -12.27 0.11 0.73
C GLY A 121 -11.92 1.45 0.08
N ASN A 122 -11.95 1.46 -1.24
CA ASN A 122 -11.65 2.66 -2.03
C ASN A 122 -12.90 3.54 -2.15
N ILE A 123 -12.82 4.76 -1.63
CA ILE A 123 -13.91 5.76 -1.69
C ILE A 123 -14.38 6.03 -3.12
N ASP A 124 -13.51 6.00 -4.12
CA ASP A 124 -13.88 6.25 -5.52
C ASP A 124 -14.91 5.26 -6.05
N PHE A 125 -14.90 4.03 -5.56
CA PHE A 125 -15.91 3.04 -5.91
C PHE A 125 -17.12 3.10 -4.99
N TYR A 126 -16.91 3.11 -3.67
CA TYR A 126 -17.99 2.96 -2.71
C TYR A 126 -18.86 4.21 -2.53
N SER A 127 -18.37 5.39 -2.89
CA SER A 127 -19.17 6.61 -2.93
C SER A 127 -20.37 6.51 -3.88
N HIS A 128 -20.25 5.73 -4.97
CA HIS A 128 -21.34 5.46 -5.91
C HIS A 128 -22.48 4.60 -5.30
N ALA A 129 -22.21 3.94 -4.17
CA ALA A 129 -23.21 3.21 -3.39
C ALA A 129 -23.67 3.98 -2.14
N GLY A 130 -23.21 5.23 -1.95
CA GLY A 130 -23.63 6.09 -0.84
C GLY A 130 -22.73 6.07 0.39
N PHE A 131 -21.55 5.43 0.32
CA PHE A 131 -20.56 5.47 1.40
C PHE A 131 -19.80 6.79 1.42
N SER A 132 -19.39 7.20 2.60
CA SER A 132 -18.47 8.31 2.83
C SER A 132 -17.44 7.92 3.89
N LEU A 133 -16.46 8.80 4.15
CA LEU A 133 -15.50 8.57 5.23
C LEU A 133 -16.24 8.38 6.56
N ALA A 134 -15.86 7.37 7.33
CA ALA A 134 -16.49 7.08 8.63
C ALA A 134 -16.31 8.24 9.63
N SER A 135 -15.27 9.04 9.48
CA SER A 135 -15.06 10.27 10.25
C SER A 135 -16.19 11.29 10.09
N ASN A 136 -16.93 11.28 8.99
CA ASN A 136 -18.12 12.14 8.81
C ASN A 136 -19.27 11.81 9.78
N PHE A 137 -19.20 10.63 10.41
CA PHE A 137 -20.16 10.14 11.40
C PHE A 137 -19.57 10.11 12.82
N ASN A 138 -18.38 10.68 13.04
CA ASN A 138 -17.59 10.57 14.27
C ASN A 138 -17.30 9.10 14.66
N ILE A 139 -17.10 8.25 13.66
CA ILE A 139 -16.70 6.85 13.86
C ILE A 139 -15.22 6.71 13.52
N HIS A 140 -14.45 6.23 14.49
CA HIS A 140 -13.01 6.05 14.42
C HIS A 140 -12.66 4.61 14.14
N TYR A 141 -11.52 4.38 13.47
CA TYR A 141 -11.01 3.03 13.23
C TYR A 141 -10.19 2.58 14.44
N HIS A 142 -10.34 1.32 14.85
CA HIS A 142 -9.55 0.78 15.95
C HIS A 142 -8.04 0.92 15.67
N ASP A 143 -7.22 1.01 16.72
CA ASP A 143 -5.75 1.13 16.66
C ASP A 143 -5.22 2.38 15.93
N PHE A 144 -6.07 3.32 15.54
CA PHE A 144 -5.67 4.62 15.03
C PHE A 144 -6.01 5.75 16.02
N PRO A 145 -5.23 6.84 16.06
CA PRO A 145 -5.61 8.04 16.81
C PRO A 145 -6.98 8.55 16.35
N LYS A 146 -7.82 9.00 17.28
CA LYS A 146 -9.17 9.49 16.95
C LYS A 146 -9.16 10.71 16.02
N GLU A 147 -8.12 11.51 16.09
CA GLU A 147 -7.94 12.71 15.27
C GLU A 147 -7.50 12.38 13.84
N GLU A 148 -7.11 11.14 13.58
CA GLU A 148 -6.64 10.72 12.27
C GLU A 148 -7.79 10.32 11.36
N VAL A 149 -7.85 10.96 10.20
CA VAL A 149 -8.80 10.57 9.15
C VAL A 149 -8.21 9.39 8.37
N VAL A 150 -8.85 8.24 8.49
CA VAL A 150 -8.43 7.00 7.82
C VAL A 150 -9.08 6.92 6.42
N PRO A 151 -8.34 7.12 5.32
CA PRO A 151 -8.94 7.33 3.99
C PRO A 151 -9.60 6.09 3.39
N PHE A 152 -9.25 4.91 3.86
CA PHE A 152 -9.85 3.65 3.43
C PHE A 152 -11.00 3.18 4.32
N PHE A 153 -11.27 3.86 5.44
CA PHE A 153 -12.32 3.50 6.38
C PHE A 153 -13.60 4.27 6.07
N LEU A 154 -14.60 3.55 5.62
CA LEU A 154 -15.84 4.09 5.08
C LEU A 154 -17.05 3.63 5.90
N ALA A 155 -18.08 4.44 5.91
CA ALA A 155 -19.34 4.11 6.56
C ALA A 155 -20.55 4.60 5.76
N GLN A 156 -21.69 3.98 6.03
CA GLN A 156 -22.99 4.41 5.52
C GLN A 156 -24.09 4.16 6.55
N GLU A 157 -24.91 5.16 6.76
CA GLU A 157 -26.16 5.02 7.50
C GLU A 157 -27.26 4.57 6.53
N LEU A 158 -27.63 3.28 6.56
CA LEU A 158 -28.67 2.72 5.70
C LEU A 158 -30.08 3.16 6.09
N ILE A 159 -30.31 3.34 7.39
CA ILE A 159 -31.57 3.85 7.94
C ILE A 159 -31.29 5.23 8.49
N PRO A 160 -31.78 6.31 7.85
CA PRO A 160 -31.50 7.68 8.29
C PRO A 160 -31.87 7.91 9.76
N GLY A 161 -30.95 8.51 10.51
CA GLY A 161 -31.10 8.80 11.93
C GLY A 161 -30.89 7.59 12.85
N TRP A 162 -30.36 6.48 12.35
CA TRP A 162 -30.15 5.27 13.14
C TRP A 162 -29.13 5.51 14.26
N LEU A 163 -27.98 6.14 13.96
CA LEU A 163 -26.97 6.46 14.98
C LEU A 163 -27.56 7.30 16.12
N THR A 164 -28.31 8.34 15.79
CA THR A 164 -29.00 9.18 16.77
C THR A 164 -30.00 8.38 17.60
N ALA A 165 -30.77 7.52 16.95
CA ALA A 165 -31.76 6.66 17.65
C ALA A 165 -31.10 5.65 18.59
N GLN A 166 -29.84 5.24 18.31
CA GLN A 166 -29.05 4.37 19.18
C GLN A 166 -28.27 5.14 20.26
N GLY A 167 -28.33 6.47 20.28
CA GLY A 167 -27.57 7.32 21.18
C GLY A 167 -26.06 7.29 20.92
N ILE A 168 -25.66 7.13 19.65
CA ILE A 168 -24.26 7.08 19.24
C ILE A 168 -23.87 8.44 18.68
N GLU A 169 -23.10 9.19 19.44
CA GLU A 169 -22.53 10.50 19.02
C GLU A 169 -21.08 10.34 18.53
N GLU A 170 -20.34 9.41 19.13
CA GLU A 170 -18.96 9.06 18.81
C GLU A 170 -18.72 7.59 19.19
N ALA A 171 -17.99 6.85 18.35
CA ALA A 171 -17.62 5.48 18.65
C ALA A 171 -16.35 5.04 17.91
N THR A 172 -15.75 3.95 18.38
CA THR A 172 -14.66 3.26 17.69
C THR A 172 -15.19 1.97 17.07
N TYR A 173 -14.98 1.81 15.77
CA TYR A 173 -15.30 0.57 15.07
C TYR A 173 -14.23 -0.48 15.33
N CYS A 174 -14.68 -1.68 15.68
CA CYS A 174 -13.83 -2.86 15.81
C CYS A 174 -14.26 -3.89 14.75
N PRO A 175 -13.38 -4.25 13.80
CA PRO A 175 -13.69 -5.27 12.81
C PRO A 175 -13.91 -6.63 13.48
N PRO A 176 -14.75 -7.50 12.90
CA PRO A 176 -14.98 -8.83 13.43
C PRO A 176 -13.68 -9.65 13.41
N LYS A 177 -13.42 -10.41 14.48
CA LYS A 177 -12.18 -11.22 14.61
C LYS A 177 -12.01 -12.24 13.49
N GLY A 178 -13.08 -12.75 12.93
CA GLY A 178 -13.03 -13.71 11.83
C GLY A 178 -12.33 -13.20 10.57
N TYR A 179 -12.14 -11.89 10.39
CA TYR A 179 -11.37 -11.33 9.28
C TYR A 179 -9.85 -11.58 9.40
N PHE A 180 -9.35 -11.87 10.60
CA PHE A 180 -7.92 -12.10 10.88
C PHE A 180 -7.53 -13.58 10.94
N VAL A 181 -8.46 -14.48 10.64
CA VAL A 181 -8.29 -15.95 10.80
C VAL A 181 -7.09 -16.52 10.05
N ALA A 182 -6.72 -15.95 8.90
CA ALA A 182 -5.57 -16.39 8.12
C ALA A 182 -4.24 -16.00 8.78
N ASP A 183 -4.19 -14.82 9.41
CA ASP A 183 -2.99 -14.33 10.12
C ASP A 183 -2.86 -14.99 11.51
N GLU A 184 -3.98 -15.35 12.14
CA GLU A 184 -4.02 -16.07 13.42
C GLU A 184 -3.67 -17.57 13.28
N ASN A 185 -3.99 -18.19 12.13
CA ASN A 185 -3.76 -19.61 11.87
C ASN A 185 -3.07 -19.83 10.50
N PRO A 186 -1.81 -19.39 10.32
CA PRO A 186 -1.12 -19.46 9.03
C PRO A 186 -0.95 -20.90 8.52
N GLU A 187 -0.73 -21.88 9.38
CA GLU A 187 -0.58 -23.29 8.99
C GLU A 187 -1.90 -23.86 8.40
N ALA A 188 -3.03 -23.56 9.03
CA ALA A 188 -4.33 -23.96 8.54
C ALA A 188 -4.67 -23.27 7.20
N PHE A 189 -4.33 -21.98 7.08
CA PHE A 189 -4.46 -21.25 5.82
C PHE A 189 -3.60 -21.87 4.70
N GLU A 190 -2.34 -22.21 4.97
CA GLU A 190 -1.46 -22.83 3.96
C GLU A 190 -1.97 -24.20 3.53
N ALA A 191 -2.47 -25.01 4.46
CA ALA A 191 -3.08 -26.31 4.15
C ALA A 191 -4.32 -26.15 3.26
N TYR A 192 -5.16 -25.15 3.55
CA TYR A 192 -6.34 -24.83 2.75
C TYR A 192 -5.96 -24.31 1.36
N GLU A 193 -5.03 -23.36 1.28
CA GLU A 193 -4.51 -22.81 0.01
C GLU A 193 -3.90 -23.90 -0.89
N ALA A 194 -3.27 -24.92 -0.31
CA ALA A 194 -2.71 -26.05 -1.05
C ALA A 194 -3.78 -26.90 -1.77
N SER A 195 -5.07 -26.77 -1.40
CA SER A 195 -6.20 -27.41 -2.07
C SER A 195 -6.59 -26.76 -3.40
N PHE A 196 -6.00 -25.62 -3.73
CA PHE A 196 -6.23 -24.89 -4.97
C PHE A 196 -5.08 -25.08 -5.97
N PRO A 197 -5.31 -24.85 -7.27
CA PRO A 197 -4.24 -24.81 -8.26
C PRO A 197 -3.15 -23.83 -7.86
N LYS A 198 -1.90 -24.23 -8.00
CA LYS A 198 -0.75 -23.34 -7.71
C LYS A 198 -0.80 -22.10 -8.60
N LYS A 199 -0.64 -20.93 -8.00
CA LYS A 199 -0.50 -19.64 -8.68
C LYS A 199 0.75 -18.94 -8.16
N GLU A 200 1.39 -18.16 -9.02
CA GLU A 200 2.52 -17.35 -8.63
C GLU A 200 2.07 -16.21 -7.73
N LYS A 201 2.67 -16.12 -6.55
CA LYS A 201 2.46 -15.00 -5.64
C LYS A 201 3.40 -13.86 -6.05
N LEU A 202 2.87 -12.64 -6.14
CA LEU A 202 3.71 -11.46 -6.24
C LEU A 202 4.69 -11.46 -5.07
N ARG A 203 5.94 -11.08 -5.36
CA ARG A 203 6.92 -10.79 -4.33
C ARG A 203 6.98 -9.27 -4.20
N LEU A 204 6.59 -8.77 -3.05
CA LEU A 204 6.65 -7.34 -2.79
C LEU A 204 7.97 -6.97 -2.11
N PRO A 205 8.54 -5.81 -2.46
CA PRO A 205 9.74 -5.31 -1.79
C PRO A 205 9.58 -5.32 -0.27
N GLY A 206 10.63 -5.75 0.44
CA GLY A 206 10.63 -5.77 1.91
C GLY A 206 9.99 -6.97 2.60
N GLN A 207 9.33 -7.88 1.89
CA GLN A 207 8.78 -9.10 2.49
C GLN A 207 9.86 -10.14 2.80
N LEU A 208 9.59 -10.98 3.81
CA LEU A 208 10.45 -12.11 4.15
C LEU A 208 10.55 -13.05 2.92
N GLY A 209 11.77 -13.26 2.39
CA GLY A 209 12.00 -14.04 1.17
C GLY A 209 11.82 -13.27 -0.15
N TYR A 210 11.58 -11.96 -0.11
CA TYR A 210 11.74 -11.10 -1.28
C TYR A 210 13.23 -10.84 -1.48
N ASP A 211 13.83 -11.53 -2.41
CA ASP A 211 15.23 -11.34 -2.75
C ASP A 211 15.45 -10.06 -3.57
N GLY A 212 14.37 -9.55 -4.19
CA GLY A 212 14.39 -8.32 -4.98
C GLY A 212 15.52 -8.23 -5.98
N ILE A 213 15.66 -7.07 -6.58
CA ILE A 213 16.85 -6.77 -7.40
C ILE A 213 18.01 -6.47 -6.45
N VAL A 214 19.01 -7.34 -6.45
CA VAL A 214 20.25 -7.17 -5.69
C VAL A 214 21.39 -6.92 -6.67
N MET A 215 22.13 -5.84 -6.44
CA MET A 215 23.29 -5.46 -7.22
C MET A 215 24.49 -5.35 -6.28
N GLU A 216 25.63 -5.84 -6.71
CA GLU A 216 26.83 -5.90 -5.88
C GLU A 216 28.06 -5.32 -6.55
N SER A 217 28.89 -4.67 -5.76
CA SER A 217 30.26 -4.28 -6.12
C SER A 217 31.27 -4.92 -5.17
N GLY A 218 32.50 -4.45 -5.21
CA GLY A 218 33.53 -4.88 -4.26
C GLY A 218 33.20 -4.54 -2.80
N ARG A 219 32.57 -3.40 -2.53
CA ARG A 219 32.40 -2.84 -1.18
C ARG A 219 30.95 -2.79 -0.70
N ILE A 220 29.99 -2.64 -1.62
CA ILE A 220 28.60 -2.41 -1.29
C ILE A 220 27.66 -3.38 -1.98
N VAL A 221 26.47 -3.51 -1.39
CA VAL A 221 25.30 -4.19 -1.97
C VAL A 221 24.17 -3.17 -2.03
N LEU A 222 23.53 -3.05 -3.18
CA LEU A 222 22.22 -2.44 -3.31
C LEU A 222 21.17 -3.55 -3.20
N ARG A 223 20.30 -3.48 -2.20
CA ARG A 223 19.22 -4.44 -1.97
C ARG A 223 17.95 -3.72 -1.53
N PRO A 224 16.77 -4.34 -1.65
CA PRO A 224 15.56 -3.79 -1.08
C PRO A 224 15.70 -3.47 0.41
N TRP A 225 15.02 -2.42 0.85
CA TRP A 225 14.88 -2.08 2.26
C TRP A 225 14.06 -3.15 2.99
N ARG A 226 14.36 -3.36 4.26
CA ARG A 226 13.67 -4.31 5.13
C ARG A 226 13.24 -3.58 6.40
N GLU A 227 12.11 -3.92 6.99
CA GLU A 227 11.65 -3.26 8.23
C GLU A 227 12.67 -3.32 9.38
N LYS A 228 13.43 -4.39 9.46
CA LYS A 228 14.54 -4.53 10.43
C LYS A 228 15.67 -3.51 10.23
N ASP A 229 15.72 -2.84 9.10
CA ASP A 229 16.71 -1.80 8.81
C ASP A 229 16.34 -0.44 9.44
N ALA A 230 15.14 -0.30 10.00
CA ALA A 230 14.66 0.96 10.58
C ALA A 230 15.59 1.59 11.62
N PRO A 231 16.25 0.84 12.52
CA PRO A 231 17.24 1.42 13.44
C PRO A 231 18.45 2.02 12.71
N ALA A 232 18.97 1.36 11.67
CA ALA A 232 20.08 1.86 10.87
C ALA A 232 19.66 3.07 10.01
N LEU A 233 18.45 3.03 9.43
CA LEU A 233 17.87 4.17 8.74
C LEU A 233 17.76 5.37 9.67
N PHE A 234 17.18 5.21 10.86
CA PHE A 234 17.07 6.29 11.84
C PHE A 234 18.43 6.86 12.24
N LYS A 235 19.41 6.01 12.49
CA LYS A 235 20.78 6.41 12.89
C LYS A 235 21.38 7.44 11.94
N TYR A 236 21.17 7.31 10.63
CA TYR A 236 21.75 8.21 9.63
C TYR A 236 20.77 9.26 9.14
N ALA A 237 19.50 8.94 9.04
CA ALA A 237 18.48 9.87 8.56
C ALA A 237 18.02 10.88 9.63
N SER A 238 18.34 10.70 10.90
CA SER A 238 18.12 11.69 11.96
C SER A 238 19.21 12.77 12.04
N ASP A 239 20.32 12.59 11.31
CA ASP A 239 21.40 13.60 11.29
C ASP A 239 20.91 14.86 10.54
N PRO A 240 20.92 16.05 11.21
CA PRO A 240 20.41 17.30 10.62
C PRO A 240 21.20 17.78 9.38
N GLU A 241 22.39 17.23 9.13
CA GLU A 241 23.19 17.56 7.94
C GLU A 241 22.84 16.66 6.74
N VAL A 242 22.11 15.54 6.93
CA VAL A 242 21.84 14.57 5.85
C VAL A 242 20.54 14.91 5.12
N GLY A 243 19.42 14.93 5.84
CA GLY A 243 18.10 15.12 5.25
C GLY A 243 17.98 16.44 4.45
N PRO A 244 18.27 17.61 5.04
CA PRO A 244 18.13 18.88 4.34
C PRO A 244 18.96 18.98 3.04
N ARG A 245 20.12 18.34 2.97
CA ARG A 245 20.94 18.28 1.75
C ARG A 245 20.40 17.35 0.67
N ALA A 246 19.44 16.51 1.02
CA ALA A 246 18.75 15.57 0.13
C ALA A 246 17.26 15.92 -0.09
N GLY A 247 16.80 17.07 0.44
CA GLY A 247 15.45 17.60 0.20
C GLY A 247 14.38 17.09 1.16
N TRP A 248 14.73 16.57 2.35
CA TRP A 248 13.77 16.09 3.35
C TRP A 248 14.18 16.43 4.78
N GLN A 249 13.22 16.41 5.71
CA GLN A 249 13.45 16.72 7.13
C GLN A 249 14.06 15.52 7.87
N PRO A 250 14.97 15.74 8.85
CA PRO A 250 15.53 14.66 9.65
C PRO A 250 14.46 13.80 10.32
N HIS A 251 14.62 12.48 10.27
CA HIS A 251 13.72 11.55 10.93
C HIS A 251 13.69 11.76 12.45
N LYS A 252 12.51 11.68 13.06
CA LYS A 252 12.30 11.97 14.48
C LYS A 252 12.32 10.72 15.38
N SER A 253 12.12 9.54 14.78
CA SER A 253 12.05 8.27 15.53
C SER A 253 12.31 7.05 14.65
N ILE A 254 12.63 5.91 15.29
CA ILE A 254 12.72 4.60 14.60
C ILE A 254 11.34 4.20 14.04
N LYS A 255 10.24 4.59 14.71
CA LYS A 255 8.88 4.33 14.23
C LYS A 255 8.64 5.04 12.88
N GLU A 256 8.99 6.31 12.78
CA GLU A 256 8.91 7.06 11.53
C GLU A 256 9.80 6.45 10.43
N SER A 257 11.03 6.07 10.76
CA SER A 257 11.91 5.40 9.80
C SER A 257 11.33 4.07 9.31
N ARG A 258 10.65 3.31 10.18
CA ARG A 258 9.96 2.07 9.77
C ARG A 258 8.81 2.37 8.83
N GLU A 259 8.04 3.42 9.10
CA GLU A 259 6.95 3.85 8.23
C GLU A 259 7.47 4.31 6.86
N ILE A 260 8.55 5.07 6.82
CA ILE A 260 9.21 5.45 5.56
C ILE A 260 9.65 4.21 4.74
N ILE A 261 10.19 3.17 5.40
CA ILE A 261 10.51 1.92 4.71
C ILE A 261 9.26 1.29 4.09
N ARG A 262 8.13 1.29 4.82
CA ARG A 262 6.87 0.68 4.36
C ARG A 262 6.18 1.45 3.24
N THR A 263 6.27 2.78 3.24
CA THR A 263 5.47 3.64 2.35
C THR A 263 6.29 4.24 1.22
N VAL A 264 7.50 4.71 1.50
CA VAL A 264 8.36 5.41 0.52
C VAL A 264 9.34 4.48 -0.15
N PHE A 265 9.96 3.55 0.61
CA PHE A 265 10.98 2.64 0.08
C PHE A 265 10.43 1.27 -0.32
N HIS A 266 9.12 1.07 -0.21
CA HIS A 266 8.44 -0.16 -0.59
C HIS A 266 8.12 -0.18 -2.09
N ASN A 267 9.17 -0.20 -2.92
CA ASN A 267 9.09 -0.22 -4.38
C ASN A 267 10.33 -0.90 -4.99
N ASP A 268 10.26 -1.24 -6.28
CA ASP A 268 11.32 -1.96 -7.01
C ASP A 268 12.43 -1.05 -7.56
N THR A 269 12.36 0.25 -7.29
CA THR A 269 13.29 1.25 -7.83
C THR A 269 14.08 2.01 -6.77
N THR A 270 13.94 1.61 -5.49
CA THR A 270 14.65 2.22 -4.36
C THR A 270 15.36 1.17 -3.51
N TRP A 271 16.66 1.25 -3.41
CA TRP A 271 17.52 0.28 -2.71
C TRP A 271 18.20 0.90 -1.51
N ALA A 272 18.41 0.08 -0.47
CA ALA A 272 19.34 0.36 0.59
C ALA A 272 20.78 0.19 0.07
N ILE A 273 21.63 1.15 0.34
CA ILE A 273 23.08 1.02 0.15
C ILE A 273 23.64 0.35 1.41
N VAL A 274 24.11 -0.88 1.27
CA VAL A 274 24.62 -1.70 2.38
C VAL A 274 26.10 -1.91 2.25
N LEU A 275 26.86 -1.64 3.31
CA LEU A 275 28.28 -1.91 3.34
C LEU A 275 28.51 -3.40 3.60
N LYS A 276 29.27 -4.08 2.72
CA LYS A 276 29.52 -5.53 2.83
C LYS A 276 30.25 -5.92 4.13
N GLU A 277 31.15 -5.08 4.58
CA GLU A 277 31.94 -5.31 5.80
C GLU A 277 31.08 -5.41 7.06
N SER A 278 30.07 -4.55 7.20
CA SER A 278 29.22 -4.50 8.40
C SER A 278 27.84 -5.13 8.22
N GLY A 279 27.37 -5.28 6.97
CA GLY A 279 25.99 -5.64 6.65
C GLY A 279 24.97 -4.53 6.97
N GLU A 280 25.45 -3.34 7.39
CA GLU A 280 24.60 -2.22 7.82
C GLU A 280 24.19 -1.35 6.63
N PRO A 281 22.89 -1.03 6.48
CA PRO A 281 22.42 -0.01 5.55
C PRO A 281 22.90 1.37 5.99
N LEU A 282 23.48 2.11 5.07
CA LEU A 282 24.10 3.42 5.35
C LEU A 282 23.55 4.56 4.49
N GLY A 283 22.61 4.27 3.60
CA GLY A 283 21.99 5.23 2.71
C GLY A 283 20.99 4.61 1.76
N ALA A 284 20.44 5.41 0.86
CA ALA A 284 19.52 4.99 -0.19
C ALA A 284 20.00 5.42 -1.57
N MET A 285 19.63 4.64 -2.58
CA MET A 285 19.82 4.91 -4.00
C MET A 285 18.55 4.48 -4.73
N GLY A 286 18.06 5.31 -5.65
CA GLY A 286 16.91 4.94 -6.44
C GLY A 286 16.58 5.91 -7.57
N TYR A 287 15.53 5.59 -8.31
CA TYR A 287 14.90 6.49 -9.26
C TYR A 287 13.37 6.41 -9.13
N LEU A 288 12.71 7.52 -9.34
CA LEU A 288 11.26 7.68 -9.18
C LEU A 288 10.67 8.36 -10.42
N PRO A 289 9.35 8.20 -10.70
CA PRO A 289 8.68 9.02 -11.70
C PRO A 289 8.92 10.50 -11.43
N SER A 290 9.18 11.27 -12.48
CA SER A 290 9.47 12.71 -12.36
C SER A 290 8.25 13.60 -12.56
N GLU A 291 7.09 13.02 -12.83
CA GLU A 291 5.84 13.73 -13.14
C GLU A 291 5.35 14.60 -11.98
N ASP A 292 5.66 14.21 -10.74
CA ASP A 292 5.29 14.92 -9.53
C ASP A 292 6.35 15.94 -9.06
N SER A 293 7.46 16.10 -9.82
CA SER A 293 8.51 17.05 -9.51
C SER A 293 8.36 18.33 -10.33
N ASN A 294 8.82 19.48 -9.79
CA ASN A 294 8.91 20.75 -10.53
C ASN A 294 10.13 20.83 -11.45
N LEU A 295 10.81 19.70 -11.71
CA LEU A 295 11.94 19.65 -12.58
C LEU A 295 11.53 19.69 -14.07
N PRO A 296 12.35 20.28 -14.94
CA PRO A 296 12.13 20.29 -16.38
C PRO A 296 12.43 18.91 -17.00
N SER A 297 11.66 17.91 -16.56
CA SER A 297 11.79 16.52 -17.03
C SER A 297 11.07 16.31 -18.35
N ARG A 298 11.56 15.36 -19.15
CA ARG A 298 10.86 14.87 -20.34
C ARG A 298 9.85 13.79 -19.92
N LYS A 299 8.83 13.59 -20.73
CA LYS A 299 7.81 12.55 -20.47
C LYS A 299 8.46 11.17 -20.29
N GLY A 300 8.24 10.52 -19.14
CA GLY A 300 8.78 9.22 -18.84
C GLY A 300 10.29 9.20 -18.50
N GLU A 301 10.86 10.36 -18.16
CA GLU A 301 12.25 10.50 -17.72
C GLU A 301 12.32 10.40 -16.17
N PRO A 302 12.82 9.29 -15.59
CA PRO A 302 12.84 9.14 -14.13
C PRO A 302 13.85 10.07 -13.47
N LEU A 303 13.51 10.48 -12.23
CA LEU A 303 14.36 11.29 -11.36
C LEU A 303 15.24 10.39 -10.48
N VAL A 304 16.54 10.59 -10.51
CA VAL A 304 17.50 9.90 -9.66
C VAL A 304 17.59 10.58 -8.30
N GLY A 305 17.50 9.79 -7.22
CA GLY A 305 17.71 10.26 -5.85
C GLY A 305 18.65 9.36 -5.07
N TYR A 306 19.48 9.95 -4.21
CA TYR A 306 20.38 9.22 -3.32
C TYR A 306 20.84 10.05 -2.13
N TRP A 307 21.22 9.34 -1.09
CA TRP A 307 21.90 9.90 0.08
C TRP A 307 22.71 8.82 0.80
N VAL A 308 23.72 9.22 1.55
CA VAL A 308 24.44 8.37 2.49
C VAL A 308 24.67 9.11 3.80
N GLY A 309 24.76 8.36 4.90
CA GLY A 309 25.08 8.90 6.21
C GLY A 309 26.42 9.67 6.23
N ARG A 310 26.46 10.73 7.02
CA ARG A 310 27.61 11.66 7.11
C ARG A 310 28.97 10.99 7.32
N PRO A 311 29.12 9.91 8.12
CA PRO A 311 30.42 9.22 8.29
C PRO A 311 30.99 8.60 7.00
N PHE A 312 30.14 8.48 5.96
CA PHE A 312 30.49 7.84 4.69
C PHE A 312 30.69 8.82 3.52
N TRP A 313 30.57 10.11 3.80
CA TRP A 313 30.80 11.14 2.78
C TRP A 313 32.25 11.13 2.29
N ASN A 314 32.44 11.56 1.04
CA ASN A 314 33.74 11.64 0.37
C ASN A 314 34.46 10.29 0.22
N ARG A 315 33.79 9.15 0.40
CA ARG A 315 34.38 7.79 0.23
C ARG A 315 34.02 7.15 -1.12
N GLY A 316 33.36 7.88 -2.02
CA GLY A 316 32.97 7.39 -3.35
C GLY A 316 31.81 6.40 -3.37
N ILE A 317 31.13 6.16 -2.22
CA ILE A 317 30.07 5.18 -2.07
C ILE A 317 28.84 5.51 -2.94
N CYS A 318 28.38 6.78 -2.95
CA CYS A 318 27.29 7.18 -3.83
C CYS A 318 27.62 7.00 -5.30
N THR A 319 28.85 7.30 -5.72
CA THR A 319 29.27 7.11 -7.12
C THR A 319 29.25 5.62 -7.50
N GLU A 320 29.74 4.74 -6.63
CA GLU A 320 29.71 3.30 -6.83
C GLU A 320 28.28 2.74 -6.87
N ALA A 321 27.43 3.22 -5.97
CA ALA A 321 26.00 2.85 -5.93
C ALA A 321 25.25 3.30 -7.19
N LEU A 322 25.46 4.55 -7.62
CA LEU A 322 24.85 5.08 -8.83
C LEU A 322 25.31 4.29 -10.07
N GLN A 323 26.60 3.97 -10.18
CA GLN A 323 27.11 3.16 -11.29
C GLN A 323 26.46 1.77 -11.34
N LEU A 324 26.31 1.08 -10.20
CA LEU A 324 25.61 -0.21 -10.12
C LEU A 324 24.16 -0.11 -10.61
N MET A 325 23.44 0.90 -10.17
CA MET A 325 22.07 1.14 -10.60
C MET A 325 21.99 1.43 -12.11
N LEU A 326 22.89 2.25 -12.65
CA LEU A 326 22.92 2.56 -14.08
C LEU A 326 23.25 1.33 -14.93
N ASP A 327 24.16 0.48 -14.48
CA ASP A 327 24.48 -0.77 -15.17
C ASP A 327 23.31 -1.76 -15.17
N HIS A 328 22.52 -1.77 -14.11
CA HIS A 328 21.28 -2.51 -14.05
C HIS A 328 20.24 -1.96 -15.03
N ILE A 329 19.96 -0.65 -14.99
CA ILE A 329 19.00 0.02 -15.88
C ILE A 329 19.33 -0.25 -17.35
N ARG A 330 20.59 -0.13 -17.75
CA ARG A 330 21.05 -0.41 -19.13
C ARG A 330 20.75 -1.83 -19.60
N LYS A 331 20.74 -2.79 -18.68
CA LYS A 331 20.53 -4.22 -18.98
C LYS A 331 19.09 -4.67 -18.96
N THR A 332 18.24 -3.98 -18.21
CA THR A 332 16.93 -4.53 -17.81
C THR A 332 15.75 -3.62 -18.13
N SER A 333 15.99 -2.38 -18.57
CA SER A 333 14.91 -1.41 -18.82
C SER A 333 15.01 -0.72 -20.18
N ASP A 334 13.89 -0.14 -20.61
CA ASP A 334 13.78 0.69 -21.82
C ASP A 334 13.94 2.19 -21.52
N ILE A 335 14.44 2.55 -20.33
CA ILE A 335 14.69 3.94 -19.93
C ILE A 335 15.75 4.53 -20.88
N ARG A 336 15.41 5.66 -21.51
CA ARG A 336 16.26 6.35 -22.50
C ARG A 336 17.07 7.48 -21.91
N SER A 337 16.57 8.10 -20.86
CA SER A 337 17.24 9.18 -20.13
C SER A 337 16.85 9.20 -18.67
N LEU A 338 17.71 9.77 -17.86
CA LEU A 338 17.50 10.03 -16.44
C LEU A 338 17.78 11.48 -16.14
N ILE A 339 16.95 12.09 -15.31
CA ILE A 339 17.18 13.43 -14.78
C ILE A 339 17.65 13.34 -13.33
N GLY A 340 18.51 14.25 -12.92
CA GLY A 340 18.97 14.39 -11.55
C GLY A 340 19.13 15.85 -11.18
N SER A 341 19.10 16.15 -9.90
CA SER A 341 19.27 17.52 -9.41
C SER A 341 20.10 17.56 -8.12
N HIS A 342 20.66 18.70 -7.83
CA HIS A 342 21.32 18.98 -6.56
C HIS A 342 21.19 20.44 -6.18
N PHE A 343 21.12 20.75 -4.90
CA PHE A 343 21.21 22.12 -4.41
C PHE A 343 22.55 22.75 -4.80
N ILE A 344 22.57 24.03 -5.15
CA ILE A 344 23.80 24.74 -5.54
C ILE A 344 24.84 24.73 -4.42
N ASP A 345 24.40 24.75 -3.17
CA ASP A 345 25.23 24.66 -1.97
C ASP A 345 25.64 23.23 -1.61
N ASN A 346 25.16 22.22 -2.38
CA ASN A 346 25.61 20.82 -2.27
C ASN A 346 26.32 20.33 -3.56
N PRO A 347 27.46 20.93 -3.95
CA PRO A 347 28.15 20.53 -5.16
C PRO A 347 28.73 19.10 -5.11
N ALA A 348 28.78 18.50 -3.92
CA ALA A 348 29.25 17.12 -3.77
C ALA A 348 28.27 16.13 -4.44
N SER A 349 26.97 16.37 -4.35
CA SER A 349 25.94 15.60 -5.04
C SER A 349 26.08 15.73 -6.57
N GLY A 350 26.25 16.94 -7.10
CA GLY A 350 26.51 17.14 -8.53
C GLY A 350 27.72 16.35 -9.04
N ARG A 351 28.83 16.36 -8.30
CA ARG A 351 30.04 15.60 -8.67
C ARG A 351 29.82 14.08 -8.70
N VAL A 352 28.91 13.53 -7.92
CA VAL A 352 28.56 12.11 -8.01
C VAL A 352 27.90 11.80 -9.35
N MET A 353 26.93 12.62 -9.76
CA MET A 353 26.25 12.48 -11.06
C MET A 353 27.18 12.68 -12.24
N GLU A 354 27.99 13.73 -12.23
CA GLU A 354 28.99 14.02 -13.29
C GLU A 354 29.96 12.86 -13.48
N LYS A 355 30.46 12.25 -12.40
CA LYS A 355 31.33 11.06 -12.47
C LYS A 355 30.63 9.83 -13.07
N CYS A 356 29.32 9.79 -13.07
CA CYS A 356 28.52 8.73 -13.67
C CYS A 356 28.01 9.10 -15.08
N GLY A 357 28.47 10.24 -15.63
CA GLY A 357 28.18 10.65 -17.00
C GLY A 357 26.96 11.56 -17.16
N PHE A 358 26.37 12.07 -16.07
CA PHE A 358 25.37 13.11 -16.18
C PHE A 358 26.00 14.43 -16.60
N GLU A 359 25.34 15.13 -17.50
CA GLU A 359 25.74 16.44 -18.00
C GLU A 359 24.81 17.55 -17.49
N PRO A 360 25.33 18.71 -17.06
CA PRO A 360 24.51 19.86 -16.71
C PRO A 360 23.63 20.31 -17.87
N THR A 361 22.34 20.51 -17.63
CA THR A 361 21.41 21.04 -18.66
C THR A 361 21.54 22.55 -18.85
N GLY A 362 22.18 23.25 -17.93
CA GLY A 362 22.17 24.71 -17.85
C GLY A 362 20.98 25.30 -17.13
N GLU A 363 20.01 24.47 -16.76
CA GLU A 363 18.79 24.89 -16.07
C GLU A 363 19.00 24.93 -14.54
N THR A 364 18.37 25.94 -13.93
CA THR A 364 18.27 26.06 -12.47
C THR A 364 16.83 26.37 -12.13
N CYS A 365 16.30 25.78 -11.05
CA CYS A 365 14.95 26.04 -10.57
C CYS A 365 14.92 26.05 -9.04
N ILE A 366 13.83 26.49 -8.48
CA ILE A 366 13.50 26.31 -7.06
C ILE A 366 12.42 25.23 -7.02
N ASP A 367 12.64 24.20 -6.23
CA ASP A 367 11.63 23.16 -6.01
C ASP A 367 11.08 23.31 -4.59
N GLU A 368 9.90 23.92 -4.49
CA GLU A 368 9.21 24.17 -3.22
C GLU A 368 8.73 22.89 -2.53
N SER A 369 8.71 21.76 -3.23
CA SER A 369 8.37 20.45 -2.66
C SER A 369 9.50 19.87 -1.81
N LEU A 370 10.75 20.33 -2.01
CA LEU A 370 11.90 19.86 -1.26
C LEU A 370 12.00 20.57 0.09
N ALA A 371 11.94 19.79 1.16
CA ALA A 371 12.08 20.29 2.50
C ALA A 371 13.57 20.42 2.89
N GLY A 372 13.98 21.57 3.40
CA GLY A 372 15.27 21.74 4.08
C GLY A 372 16.27 22.71 3.45
N SER A 373 16.07 23.18 2.25
CA SER A 373 16.89 24.24 1.66
C SER A 373 16.08 25.14 0.73
N ASP A 374 16.20 26.45 0.90
CA ASP A 374 15.70 27.48 -0.04
C ASP A 374 16.69 27.71 -1.19
N SER A 375 17.75 26.91 -1.26
CA SER A 375 18.81 27.04 -2.26
C SER A 375 18.30 26.57 -3.62
N PRO A 376 18.58 27.31 -4.71
CA PRO A 376 18.27 26.84 -6.05
C PRO A 376 18.94 25.51 -6.34
N ILE A 377 18.31 24.71 -7.17
CA ILE A 377 18.82 23.42 -7.63
C ILE A 377 19.36 23.54 -9.07
N ARG A 378 20.43 22.82 -9.35
CA ARG A 378 20.95 22.57 -10.71
C ARG A 378 20.43 21.26 -11.23
N VAL A 379 20.07 21.24 -12.49
CA VAL A 379 19.54 20.06 -13.18
C VAL A 379 20.63 19.44 -14.08
N LEU A 380 20.76 18.13 -13.99
CA LEU A 380 21.65 17.33 -14.82
C LEU A 380 20.85 16.23 -15.52
N ARG A 381 21.33 15.75 -16.65
CA ARG A 381 20.70 14.69 -17.43
C ARG A 381 21.72 13.66 -17.89
N LEU A 382 21.31 12.41 -17.94
CA LEU A 382 22.07 11.29 -18.52
C LEU A 382 21.23 10.66 -19.63
N GLU A 383 21.79 10.58 -20.82
CA GLU A 383 21.24 9.76 -21.91
C GLU A 383 21.73 8.31 -21.75
N ILE A 384 20.80 7.36 -21.69
CA ILE A 384 21.10 5.92 -21.60
C ILE A 384 21.23 5.37 -23.01
N LYS A 385 22.42 4.91 -23.34
CA LYS A 385 22.77 4.31 -24.64
C LYS A 385 22.64 2.79 -24.59
#